data_25a70246aa82f50072903459e402362d
#
_entry.id   25a70246aa82f50072903459e402362d
#
_cell.length_a   1.000
_cell.length_b   1.000
_cell.length_c   1.000
_cell.angle_alpha   90.00
_cell.angle_beta   90.00
_cell.angle_gamma   90.00
#
_symmetry.space_group_name_H-M   'P 1'
#
loop_
_entity.id
_entity.type
_entity.pdbx_description
1 polymer ?
#
loop_
_entity_poly.entity_id
_entity_poly.type
_entity_poly.pdbx_seq_one_letter_code
_entity_poly.pdbx_strand_id
1 'polypeptide(L)'
;GSRVLTLFLSENRIDYLRVAVAPFFVGEPSAPRMTIGAKFPFDKDRRMTVLDVKKVGDMTVTDYALGQQATDRTRLLQAIGLSLKCPPSDKAYSVGAVLVTRDGQVFTGYSRETAPDNHAEEEAILKAEQAGATLEGATIYSSMEPCSTRRSKPRSCSALIIDRRMKRVVFAVREPDRFVRCRGEQSLRDAGIEVCVLEWLAKQALEANAHILSGPIVNPAAESSTRPDAADRRA
;
A
#
# COMPACT_ATOMS: atom_id res chain seq x y z
N GLY A 1 -19.81 11.44 -25.08
CA GLY A 1 -18.94 11.86 -26.18
C GLY A 1 -17.87 12.84 -25.74
N SER A 2 -17.16 13.43 -26.69
CA SER A 2 -15.97 14.29 -26.48
C SER A 2 -16.19 15.43 -25.50
N ARG A 3 -17.34 16.08 -25.51
CA ARG A 3 -17.64 17.19 -24.56
C ARG A 3 -17.69 16.75 -23.13
N VAL A 4 -18.34 15.60 -22.84
CA VAL A 4 -18.45 15.06 -21.48
C VAL A 4 -17.08 14.62 -20.98
N LEU A 5 -16.33 13.88 -21.79
CA LEU A 5 -14.97 13.47 -21.42
C LEU A 5 -14.04 14.68 -21.18
N THR A 6 -14.11 15.70 -22.03
CA THR A 6 -13.35 16.95 -21.86
C THR A 6 -13.69 17.63 -20.54
N LEU A 7 -14.97 17.75 -20.19
CA LEU A 7 -15.42 18.37 -18.94
C LEU A 7 -14.84 17.62 -17.73
N PHE A 8 -15.01 16.31 -17.66
CA PHE A 8 -14.52 15.51 -16.53
C PHE A 8 -13.00 15.53 -16.42
N LEU A 9 -12.27 15.48 -17.53
CA LEU A 9 -10.81 15.58 -17.55
C LEU A 9 -10.32 16.97 -17.13
N SER A 10 -10.93 18.04 -17.63
CA SER A 10 -10.53 19.42 -17.32
C SER A 10 -10.82 19.80 -15.85
N GLU A 11 -11.89 19.24 -15.27
CA GLU A 11 -12.24 19.42 -13.85
C GLU A 11 -11.54 18.44 -12.90
N ASN A 12 -10.66 17.56 -13.42
CA ASN A 12 -9.97 16.53 -12.64
C ASN A 12 -10.92 15.60 -11.86
N ARG A 13 -12.03 15.20 -12.52
CA ARG A 13 -13.08 14.34 -11.93
C ARG A 13 -13.05 12.90 -12.43
N ILE A 14 -11.89 12.44 -12.92
CA ILE A 14 -11.69 11.08 -13.40
C ILE A 14 -10.54 10.46 -12.63
N ASP A 15 -10.78 9.30 -12.03
CA ASP A 15 -9.74 8.50 -11.34
C ASP A 15 -9.11 7.46 -12.26
N TYR A 16 -9.83 7.08 -13.32
CA TYR A 16 -9.41 6.02 -14.23
C TYR A 16 -9.84 6.35 -15.66
N LEU A 17 -8.93 6.17 -16.61
CA LEU A 17 -9.17 6.36 -18.03
C LEU A 17 -8.65 5.15 -18.81
N ARG A 18 -9.52 4.48 -19.56
CA ARG A 18 -9.15 3.45 -20.53
C ARG A 18 -9.22 4.01 -21.93
N VAL A 19 -8.12 3.90 -22.67
CA VAL A 19 -8.02 4.33 -24.07
C VAL A 19 -7.72 3.12 -24.94
N ALA A 20 -8.59 2.85 -25.92
CA ALA A 20 -8.37 1.86 -26.96
C ALA A 20 -7.98 2.58 -28.24
N VAL A 21 -6.87 2.18 -28.84
CA VAL A 21 -6.35 2.72 -30.09
C VAL A 21 -6.34 1.61 -31.13
N ALA A 22 -7.15 1.79 -32.18
CA ALA A 22 -7.17 0.90 -33.35
C ALA A 22 -6.05 1.26 -34.34
N PRO A 23 -5.48 0.31 -35.07
CA PRO A 23 -4.33 0.52 -35.95
C PRO A 23 -4.71 1.10 -37.32
N PHE A 24 -5.55 2.14 -37.33
CA PHE A 24 -5.92 2.85 -38.55
C PHE A 24 -6.17 4.33 -38.27
N PHE A 25 -6.11 5.15 -39.33
CA PHE A 25 -6.38 6.58 -39.23
C PHE A 25 -7.77 6.89 -39.80
N VAL A 26 -8.55 7.69 -39.04
CA VAL A 26 -9.78 8.28 -39.52
C VAL A 26 -9.42 9.59 -40.21
N GLY A 27 -9.38 9.61 -41.54
CA GLY A 27 -8.92 10.75 -42.33
C GLY A 27 -9.97 11.87 -42.53
N GLU A 28 -11.16 11.78 -41.93
CA GLU A 28 -12.22 12.73 -42.09
C GLU A 28 -12.10 13.96 -41.17
N PRO A 29 -12.12 15.19 -41.67
CA PRO A 29 -12.06 16.40 -40.85
C PRO A 29 -13.19 16.52 -39.83
N SER A 30 -14.36 15.93 -40.12
CA SER A 30 -15.56 15.90 -39.27
C SER A 30 -15.53 14.79 -38.19
N ALA A 31 -14.52 13.90 -38.21
CA ALA A 31 -14.45 12.79 -37.27
C ALA A 31 -14.43 13.28 -35.80
N PRO A 32 -15.21 12.63 -34.93
CA PRO A 32 -15.22 12.98 -33.52
C PRO A 32 -13.83 12.84 -32.89
N ARG A 33 -13.36 13.86 -32.21
CA ARG A 33 -12.11 13.80 -31.40
C ARG A 33 -12.41 13.19 -30.02
N MET A 34 -11.44 12.56 -29.42
CA MET A 34 -11.55 12.04 -28.04
C MET A 34 -11.85 13.18 -27.04
N THR A 35 -11.16 14.31 -27.19
CA THR A 35 -11.37 15.53 -26.41
C THR A 35 -11.46 16.74 -27.35
N ILE A 36 -12.11 17.80 -26.88
CA ILE A 36 -12.09 19.14 -27.52
C ILE A 36 -11.09 20.04 -26.77
N GLY A 37 -10.82 21.24 -27.32
CA GLY A 37 -9.90 22.18 -26.70
C GLY A 37 -10.36 22.60 -25.30
N ALA A 38 -9.49 22.41 -24.31
CA ALA A 38 -9.67 22.83 -22.92
C ALA A 38 -8.31 22.91 -22.22
N LYS A 39 -8.28 23.53 -21.03
CA LYS A 39 -7.11 23.46 -20.14
C LYS A 39 -7.21 22.18 -19.32
N PHE A 40 -6.27 21.27 -19.51
CA PHE A 40 -6.21 20.01 -18.77
C PHE A 40 -5.22 20.09 -17.61
N PRO A 41 -5.50 19.44 -16.46
CA PRO A 41 -4.55 19.35 -15.35
C PRO A 41 -3.40 18.35 -15.63
N PHE A 42 -3.52 17.55 -16.70
CA PHE A 42 -2.52 16.60 -17.15
C PHE A 42 -1.89 17.11 -18.45
N ASP A 43 -0.59 17.33 -18.42
CA ASP A 43 0.21 17.85 -19.53
C ASP A 43 1.59 17.17 -19.58
N LYS A 44 2.55 17.77 -20.29
CA LYS A 44 3.92 17.26 -20.41
C LYS A 44 4.66 17.17 -19.06
N ASP A 45 4.31 18.02 -18.09
CA ASP A 45 4.97 18.12 -16.78
C ASP A 45 4.22 17.31 -15.69
N ARG A 46 2.91 17.16 -15.86
CA ARG A 46 2.05 16.34 -15.01
C ARG A 46 1.38 15.22 -15.81
N ARG A 47 2.05 14.10 -15.96
CA ARG A 47 1.57 12.97 -16.75
C ARG A 47 0.63 12.06 -15.97
N MET A 48 -0.32 11.45 -16.67
CA MET A 48 -1.11 10.34 -16.15
C MET A 48 -0.21 9.11 -15.90
N THR A 49 -0.51 8.31 -14.90
CA THR A 49 0.24 7.07 -14.64
C THR A 49 -0.33 5.93 -15.47
N VAL A 50 0.50 5.28 -16.29
CA VAL A 50 0.12 4.06 -17.00
C VAL A 50 0.00 2.90 -16.00
N LEU A 51 -1.18 2.29 -15.94
CA LEU A 51 -1.45 1.12 -15.11
C LEU A 51 -1.18 -0.19 -15.84
N ASP A 52 -1.66 -0.26 -17.09
CA ASP A 52 -1.58 -1.46 -17.93
C ASP A 52 -1.59 -1.08 -19.40
N VAL A 53 -0.91 -1.88 -20.22
CA VAL A 53 -0.98 -1.81 -21.69
C VAL A 53 -1.15 -3.21 -22.21
N LYS A 54 -2.22 -3.44 -22.93
CA LYS A 54 -2.52 -4.76 -23.50
C LYS A 54 -3.04 -4.67 -24.91
N LYS A 55 -2.87 -5.77 -25.64
CA LYS A 55 -3.48 -5.97 -26.97
C LYS A 55 -4.82 -6.67 -26.81
N VAL A 56 -5.86 -6.11 -27.42
CA VAL A 56 -7.22 -6.68 -27.47
C VAL A 56 -7.65 -6.73 -28.93
N GLY A 57 -7.62 -7.91 -29.52
CA GLY A 57 -7.73 -8.06 -30.97
C GLY A 57 -6.56 -7.38 -31.66
N ASP A 58 -6.82 -6.43 -32.54
CA ASP A 58 -5.84 -5.60 -33.23
C ASP A 58 -5.58 -4.25 -32.52
N MET A 59 -6.37 -3.91 -31.50
CA MET A 59 -6.26 -2.66 -30.75
C MET A 59 -5.21 -2.72 -29.64
N THR A 60 -4.57 -1.57 -29.39
CA THR A 60 -3.82 -1.34 -28.14
C THR A 60 -4.74 -0.65 -27.14
N VAL A 61 -4.90 -1.26 -25.96
CA VAL A 61 -5.68 -0.72 -24.85
C VAL A 61 -4.73 -0.31 -23.74
N THR A 62 -4.80 0.98 -23.36
CA THR A 62 -3.99 1.53 -22.27
C THR A 62 -4.90 2.01 -21.14
N ASP A 63 -4.61 1.56 -19.94
CA ASP A 63 -5.29 1.96 -18.71
C ASP A 63 -4.43 3.00 -17.97
N TYR A 64 -5.05 4.11 -17.58
CA TYR A 64 -4.41 5.20 -16.86
C TYR A 64 -5.09 5.43 -15.51
N ALA A 65 -4.30 5.67 -14.47
CA ALA A 65 -4.79 6.30 -13.25
C ALA A 65 -4.46 7.79 -13.25
N LEU A 66 -5.38 8.56 -12.72
CA LEU A 66 -5.32 10.00 -12.59
C LEU A 66 -5.43 10.40 -11.12
N GLY A 67 -4.75 11.44 -10.71
CA GLY A 67 -4.87 11.98 -9.35
C GLY A 67 -4.32 11.05 -8.24
N GLN A 68 -5.07 10.94 -7.15
CA GLN A 68 -4.65 10.24 -5.93
C GLN A 68 -4.41 8.74 -6.17
N GLN A 69 -5.25 8.08 -6.97
CA GLN A 69 -5.07 6.65 -7.28
C GLN A 69 -3.72 6.34 -7.94
N ALA A 70 -3.26 7.22 -8.85
CA ALA A 70 -1.96 7.06 -9.49
C ALA A 70 -0.82 7.15 -8.47
N THR A 71 -0.92 8.10 -7.55
CA THR A 71 0.05 8.28 -6.46
C THR A 71 0.05 7.07 -5.55
N ASP A 72 -1.13 6.62 -5.12
CA ASP A 72 -1.28 5.46 -4.23
C ASP A 72 -0.69 4.19 -4.85
N ARG A 73 -1.01 3.93 -6.12
CA ARG A 73 -0.42 2.79 -6.84
C ARG A 73 1.10 2.86 -6.86
N THR A 74 1.66 4.00 -7.26
CA THR A 74 3.11 4.18 -7.40
C THR A 74 3.82 3.98 -6.06
N ARG A 75 3.31 4.60 -4.99
CA ARG A 75 3.90 4.48 -3.66
C ARG A 75 3.74 3.09 -3.07
N LEU A 76 2.59 2.45 -3.29
CA LEU A 76 2.37 1.10 -2.81
C LEU A 76 3.23 0.06 -3.57
N LEU A 77 3.43 0.21 -4.88
CA LEU A 77 4.38 -0.62 -5.64
C LEU A 77 5.83 -0.42 -5.15
N GLN A 78 6.20 0.81 -4.79
CA GLN A 78 7.50 1.08 -4.16
C GLN A 78 7.62 0.35 -2.81
N ALA A 79 6.58 0.37 -1.97
CA ALA A 79 6.55 -0.37 -0.70
C ALA A 79 6.65 -1.88 -0.94
N ILE A 80 5.91 -2.43 -1.91
CA ILE A 80 6.01 -3.84 -2.30
C ILE A 80 7.44 -4.19 -2.75
N GLY A 81 8.07 -3.36 -3.57
CA GLY A 81 9.47 -3.56 -3.97
C GLY A 81 10.45 -3.57 -2.80
N LEU A 82 10.19 -2.77 -1.75
CA LEU A 82 10.99 -2.76 -0.52
C LEU A 82 10.84 -4.05 0.28
N SER A 83 9.68 -4.70 0.28
CA SER A 83 9.49 -5.97 1.00
C SER A 83 10.42 -7.08 0.51
N LEU A 84 10.85 -7.02 -0.76
CA LEU A 84 11.81 -7.97 -1.34
C LEU A 84 13.25 -7.79 -0.82
N LYS A 85 13.54 -6.68 -0.13
CA LYS A 85 14.85 -6.42 0.49
C LYS A 85 14.96 -6.96 1.91
N CYS A 86 13.85 -7.41 2.49
CA CYS A 86 13.83 -7.90 3.86
C CYS A 86 14.76 -9.12 4.01
N PRO A 87 15.55 -9.20 5.09
CA PRO A 87 16.24 -10.43 5.45
C PRO A 87 15.25 -11.59 5.57
N PRO A 88 15.58 -12.81 5.09
CA PRO A 88 14.71 -13.97 5.18
C PRO A 88 14.26 -14.27 6.62
N SER A 89 13.01 -14.73 6.79
CA SER A 89 12.48 -15.14 8.10
C SER A 89 11.30 -16.09 7.90
N ASP A 90 11.27 -17.17 8.67
CA ASP A 90 10.12 -18.09 8.74
C ASP A 90 9.12 -17.71 9.84
N LYS A 91 9.46 -16.71 10.66
CA LYS A 91 8.71 -16.31 11.88
C LYS A 91 8.08 -14.91 11.78
N ALA A 92 8.35 -14.17 10.71
CA ALA A 92 7.86 -12.81 10.53
C ALA A 92 7.71 -12.45 9.06
N TYR A 93 6.64 -11.76 8.71
CA TYR A 93 6.40 -11.30 7.36
C TYR A 93 7.46 -10.29 6.89
N SER A 94 7.76 -10.35 5.60
CA SER A 94 8.55 -9.38 4.88
C SER A 94 7.64 -8.29 4.34
N VAL A 95 7.73 -7.10 4.92
CA VAL A 95 6.89 -5.94 4.62
C VAL A 95 7.79 -4.77 4.20
N GLY A 96 7.32 -3.94 3.30
CA GLY A 96 7.95 -2.68 2.95
C GLY A 96 6.98 -1.52 3.15
N ALA A 97 7.49 -0.35 3.51
CA ALA A 97 6.71 0.85 3.76
C ALA A 97 7.32 2.09 3.11
N VAL A 98 6.45 3.01 2.69
CA VAL A 98 6.78 4.34 2.20
C VAL A 98 5.95 5.35 2.97
N LEU A 99 6.58 6.28 3.66
CA LEU A 99 5.94 7.38 4.36
C LEU A 99 6.11 8.66 3.55
N VAL A 100 5.04 9.38 3.33
CA VAL A 100 5.03 10.68 2.64
C VAL A 100 4.45 11.72 3.58
N THR A 101 5.25 12.70 3.95
CA THR A 101 4.82 13.80 4.81
C THR A 101 3.87 14.75 4.06
N ARG A 102 3.20 15.62 4.80
CA ARG A 102 2.28 16.61 4.21
C ARG A 102 2.99 17.58 3.23
N ASP A 103 4.25 17.88 3.47
CA ASP A 103 5.10 18.73 2.62
C ASP A 103 5.83 17.95 1.50
N GLY A 104 5.56 16.64 1.37
CA GLY A 104 6.02 15.82 0.26
C GLY A 104 7.37 15.13 0.47
N GLN A 105 7.99 15.21 1.65
CA GLN A 105 9.18 14.42 1.96
C GLN A 105 8.84 12.92 1.97
N VAL A 106 9.79 12.08 1.55
CA VAL A 106 9.57 10.64 1.39
C VAL A 106 10.58 9.86 2.22
N PHE A 107 10.09 8.98 3.08
CA PHE A 107 10.90 8.07 3.88
C PHE A 107 10.47 6.63 3.62
N THR A 108 11.43 5.73 3.60
CA THR A 108 11.18 4.32 3.27
C THR A 108 11.69 3.41 4.37
N GLY A 109 11.03 2.26 4.53
CA GLY A 109 11.45 1.24 5.47
C GLY A 109 11.08 -0.16 4.95
N TYR A 110 11.77 -1.17 5.44
CA TYR A 110 11.40 -2.56 5.25
C TYR A 110 11.65 -3.35 6.52
N SER A 111 10.95 -4.46 6.70
CA SER A 111 11.06 -5.25 7.93
C SER A 111 12.48 -5.70 8.19
N ARG A 112 12.96 -5.53 9.44
CA ARG A 112 14.31 -5.95 9.87
C ARG A 112 15.45 -5.20 9.18
N GLU A 113 15.22 -3.94 8.78
CA GLU A 113 16.22 -3.12 8.09
C GLU A 113 17.38 -2.73 9.02
N THR A 114 17.11 -2.15 10.19
CA THR A 114 18.12 -1.69 11.15
C THR A 114 18.18 -2.55 12.41
N ALA A 115 17.07 -3.21 12.77
CA ALA A 115 17.00 -4.12 13.91
C ALA A 115 16.09 -5.32 13.59
N PRO A 116 16.38 -6.52 14.12
CA PRO A 116 15.70 -7.77 13.75
C PRO A 116 14.20 -7.80 14.10
N ASP A 117 13.74 -6.95 14.98
CA ASP A 117 12.36 -6.83 15.44
C ASP A 117 11.65 -5.57 14.93
N ASN A 118 12.29 -4.74 14.11
CA ASN A 118 11.68 -3.57 13.52
C ASN A 118 10.76 -3.96 12.35
N HIS A 119 9.56 -3.35 12.34
CA HIS A 119 8.63 -3.43 11.22
C HIS A 119 8.90 -2.32 10.20
N ALA A 120 8.45 -2.49 8.98
CA ALA A 120 8.68 -1.56 7.88
C ALA A 120 8.17 -0.15 8.17
N GLU A 121 6.97 -0.04 8.75
CA GLU A 121 6.35 1.24 9.11
C GLU A 121 7.18 1.95 10.19
N GLU A 122 7.68 1.21 11.18
CA GLU A 122 8.53 1.74 12.24
C GLU A 122 9.84 2.28 11.68
N GLU A 123 10.49 1.55 10.76
CA GLU A 123 11.72 2.00 10.09
C GLU A 123 11.50 3.31 9.32
N ALA A 124 10.40 3.43 8.57
CA ALA A 124 10.07 4.66 7.85
C ALA A 124 9.79 5.83 8.82
N ILE A 125 9.08 5.57 9.92
CA ILE A 125 8.79 6.55 10.98
C ILE A 125 10.07 7.02 11.66
N LEU A 126 10.94 6.09 12.07
CA LEU A 126 12.20 6.43 12.74
C LEU A 126 13.10 7.33 11.87
N LYS A 127 13.21 7.02 10.57
CA LYS A 127 13.98 7.85 9.64
C LYS A 127 13.40 9.24 9.47
N ALA A 128 12.07 9.35 9.42
CA ALA A 128 11.39 10.63 9.32
C ALA A 128 11.61 11.48 10.60
N GLU A 129 11.51 10.86 11.78
CA GLU A 129 11.76 11.52 13.06
C GLU A 129 13.24 11.96 13.20
N GLN A 130 14.18 11.12 12.78
CA GLN A 130 15.61 11.47 12.76
C GLN A 130 15.93 12.65 11.83
N ALA A 131 15.17 12.77 10.73
CA ALA A 131 15.27 13.91 9.82
C ALA A 131 14.53 15.17 10.32
N GLY A 132 13.86 15.11 11.48
CA GLY A 132 13.08 16.21 12.02
C GLY A 132 11.77 16.49 11.25
N ALA A 133 11.27 15.51 10.47
CA ALA A 133 10.07 15.68 9.68
C ALA A 133 8.79 15.63 10.53
N THR A 134 7.80 16.44 10.14
CA THR A 134 6.48 16.44 10.78
C THR A 134 5.64 15.29 10.22
N LEU A 135 5.17 14.41 11.10
CA LEU A 135 4.38 13.23 10.73
C LEU A 135 2.87 13.47 10.79
N GLU A 136 2.42 14.53 11.46
CA GLU A 136 1.00 14.91 11.48
C GLU A 136 0.50 15.20 10.06
N GLY A 137 -0.59 14.54 9.69
CA GLY A 137 -1.16 14.66 8.35
C GLY A 137 -0.42 13.88 7.24
N ALA A 138 0.64 13.11 7.58
CA ALA A 138 1.34 12.26 6.64
C ALA A 138 0.47 11.10 6.12
N THR A 139 0.88 10.51 5.00
CA THR A 139 0.34 9.26 4.46
C THR A 139 1.40 8.17 4.53
N ILE A 140 1.04 6.99 5.01
CA ILE A 140 1.91 5.82 4.98
C ILE A 140 1.33 4.74 4.05
N TYR A 141 2.20 4.19 3.22
CA TYR A 141 1.93 3.10 2.30
C TYR A 141 2.67 1.87 2.81
N SER A 142 1.95 0.78 3.04
CA SER A 142 2.55 -0.48 3.50
C SER A 142 2.16 -1.63 2.57
N SER A 143 3.08 -2.53 2.26
CA SER A 143 2.77 -3.69 1.41
C SER A 143 1.74 -4.62 2.06
N MET A 144 1.62 -4.60 3.40
CA MET A 144 0.69 -5.38 4.20
C MET A 144 0.03 -4.48 5.26
N GLU A 145 -1.11 -4.87 5.78
CA GLU A 145 -1.83 -4.20 6.86
C GLU A 145 -0.90 -3.90 8.06
N PRO A 146 -0.83 -2.66 8.55
CA PRO A 146 -0.07 -2.34 9.75
C PRO A 146 -0.59 -3.12 10.97
N CYS A 147 0.29 -3.85 11.66
CA CYS A 147 -0.09 -4.71 12.77
C CYS A 147 -0.82 -3.95 13.89
N SER A 148 -1.85 -4.60 14.49
CA SER A 148 -2.55 -4.07 15.68
C SER A 148 -1.92 -4.49 16.99
N THR A 149 -1.16 -5.59 16.98
CA THR A 149 -0.44 -6.13 18.12
C THR A 149 0.86 -6.77 17.65
N ARG A 150 1.87 -6.80 18.49
CA ARG A 150 3.10 -7.57 18.26
C ARG A 150 3.74 -7.97 19.59
N ARG A 151 4.45 -9.11 19.60
CA ARG A 151 5.09 -9.62 20.81
C ARG A 151 6.44 -8.98 21.09
N SER A 152 7.13 -8.49 20.06
CA SER A 152 8.51 -7.98 20.15
C SER A 152 8.62 -6.60 20.80
N LYS A 153 7.57 -5.78 20.73
CA LYS A 153 7.58 -4.40 21.26
C LYS A 153 6.22 -4.00 21.83
N PRO A 154 6.17 -3.07 22.78
CA PRO A 154 4.92 -2.67 23.43
C PRO A 154 3.95 -1.90 22.53
N ARG A 155 4.46 -1.29 21.42
CA ARG A 155 3.63 -0.51 20.49
C ARG A 155 3.56 -1.21 19.14
N SER A 156 2.35 -1.39 18.63
CA SER A 156 2.07 -1.86 17.27
C SER A 156 2.28 -0.77 16.23
N CYS A 157 2.37 -1.14 14.95
CA CYS A 157 2.45 -0.17 13.85
C CYS A 157 1.22 0.73 13.78
N SER A 158 0.01 0.18 13.99
CA SER A 158 -1.21 0.98 14.04
C SER A 158 -1.17 2.02 15.17
N ALA A 159 -0.70 1.63 16.37
CA ALA A 159 -0.54 2.57 17.48
C ALA A 159 0.49 3.67 17.17
N LEU A 160 1.63 3.31 16.54
CA LEU A 160 2.62 4.30 16.12
C LEU A 160 2.07 5.31 15.13
N ILE A 161 1.24 4.88 14.18
CA ILE A 161 0.59 5.72 13.16
C ILE A 161 -0.43 6.67 13.82
N ILE A 162 -1.25 6.14 14.72
CA ILE A 162 -2.27 6.91 15.46
C ILE A 162 -1.62 7.99 16.34
N ASP A 163 -0.61 7.62 17.13
CA ASP A 163 0.09 8.54 18.04
C ASP A 163 0.71 9.74 17.31
N ARG A 164 1.10 9.55 16.05
CA ARG A 164 1.70 10.59 15.22
C ARG A 164 0.69 11.37 14.39
N ARG A 165 -0.62 11.11 14.59
CA ARG A 165 -1.71 11.79 13.91
C ARG A 165 -1.56 11.78 12.39
N MET A 166 -1.13 10.65 11.83
CA MET A 166 -1.09 10.50 10.40
C MET A 166 -2.52 10.55 9.84
N LYS A 167 -2.67 11.10 8.64
CA LYS A 167 -3.98 11.30 8.03
C LYS A 167 -4.50 10.04 7.35
N ARG A 168 -3.56 9.25 6.75
CA ARG A 168 -3.96 8.23 5.78
C ARG A 168 -3.01 7.04 5.79
N VAL A 169 -3.60 5.85 5.62
CA VAL A 169 -2.88 4.58 5.45
C VAL A 169 -3.37 3.91 4.17
N VAL A 170 -2.44 3.44 3.34
CA VAL A 170 -2.74 2.67 2.13
C VAL A 170 -1.99 1.35 2.19
N PHE A 171 -2.67 0.23 1.99
CA PHE A 171 -2.00 -1.07 1.93
C PHE A 171 -2.61 -2.00 0.89
N ALA A 172 -1.89 -3.09 0.54
CA ALA A 172 -2.28 -3.99 -0.53
C ALA A 172 -3.09 -5.18 -0.04
N VAL A 173 -2.76 -5.71 1.14
CA VAL A 173 -3.33 -6.97 1.65
C VAL A 173 -3.46 -6.91 3.16
N ARG A 174 -4.55 -7.47 3.70
CA ARG A 174 -4.72 -7.70 5.13
C ARG A 174 -3.71 -8.74 5.60
N GLU A 175 -3.21 -8.56 6.81
CA GLU A 175 -2.27 -9.53 7.39
C GLU A 175 -2.97 -10.90 7.52
N PRO A 176 -2.45 -11.97 6.88
CA PRO A 176 -3.03 -13.29 7.04
C PRO A 176 -2.94 -13.79 8.49
N ASP A 177 -3.99 -14.44 9.00
CA ASP A 177 -4.12 -14.95 10.38
C ASP A 177 -3.17 -16.13 10.68
N ARG A 178 -1.86 -15.97 10.44
CA ARG A 178 -0.86 -17.01 10.65
C ARG A 178 -0.11 -16.86 11.97
N PHE A 179 0.25 -15.65 12.32
CA PHE A 179 1.04 -15.36 13.52
C PHE A 179 0.21 -14.66 14.59
N VAL A 180 -0.64 -13.72 14.18
CA VAL A 180 -1.53 -12.93 15.05
C VAL A 180 -2.80 -12.62 14.26
N ARG A 181 -3.94 -12.57 14.93
CA ARG A 181 -5.14 -12.02 14.32
C ARG A 181 -5.03 -10.50 14.28
N CYS A 182 -4.73 -9.97 13.10
CA CYS A 182 -4.59 -8.52 12.90
C CYS A 182 -5.96 -7.82 12.90
N ARG A 183 -6.01 -6.64 13.49
CA ARG A 183 -7.15 -5.70 13.46
C ARG A 183 -6.64 -4.27 13.21
N GLY A 184 -5.55 -4.16 12.46
CA GLY A 184 -4.92 -2.88 12.20
C GLY A 184 -5.81 -1.92 11.46
N GLU A 185 -6.48 -2.39 10.40
CA GLU A 185 -7.45 -1.60 9.64
C GLU A 185 -8.56 -1.04 10.54
N GLN A 186 -9.16 -1.89 11.38
CA GLN A 186 -10.22 -1.46 12.29
C GLN A 186 -9.72 -0.42 13.28
N SER A 187 -8.58 -0.66 13.92
CA SER A 187 -8.00 0.29 14.89
C SER A 187 -7.69 1.65 14.27
N LEU A 188 -7.19 1.68 13.03
CA LEU A 188 -6.90 2.91 12.30
C LEU A 188 -8.18 3.68 11.94
N ARG A 189 -9.22 2.97 11.46
CA ARG A 189 -10.53 3.58 11.14
C ARG A 189 -11.22 4.13 12.37
N ASP A 190 -11.21 3.40 13.48
CA ASP A 190 -11.78 3.82 14.76
C ASP A 190 -11.09 5.09 15.31
N ALA A 191 -9.81 5.26 15.01
CA ALA A 191 -9.05 6.47 15.32
C ALA A 191 -9.26 7.64 14.32
N GLY A 192 -10.14 7.48 13.33
CA GLY A 192 -10.45 8.50 12.33
C GLY A 192 -9.43 8.63 11.20
N ILE A 193 -8.52 7.65 11.04
CA ILE A 193 -7.54 7.62 9.95
C ILE A 193 -8.21 7.08 8.68
N GLU A 194 -8.00 7.74 7.56
CA GLU A 194 -8.44 7.25 6.25
C GLU A 194 -7.65 6.00 5.87
N VAL A 195 -8.36 4.88 5.64
CA VAL A 195 -7.73 3.63 5.20
C VAL A 195 -8.21 3.26 3.81
N CYS A 196 -7.25 3.08 2.89
CA CYS A 196 -7.47 2.62 1.52
C CYS A 196 -6.77 1.27 1.30
N VAL A 197 -7.49 0.28 0.79
CA VAL A 197 -6.95 -1.04 0.48
C VAL A 197 -6.95 -1.24 -1.04
N LEU A 198 -5.77 -1.49 -1.62
CA LEU A 198 -5.62 -1.75 -3.05
C LEU A 198 -5.46 -3.27 -3.28
N GLU A 199 -6.54 -4.03 -3.04
CA GLU A 199 -6.55 -5.50 -3.06
C GLU A 199 -6.06 -6.13 -4.37
N TRP A 200 -6.18 -5.40 -5.48
CA TRP A 200 -5.66 -5.87 -6.77
C TRP A 200 -4.12 -5.95 -6.84
N LEU A 201 -3.40 -5.39 -5.86
CA LEU A 201 -1.95 -5.57 -5.66
C LEU A 201 -1.61 -6.67 -4.63
N ALA A 202 -2.60 -7.32 -4.01
CA ALA A 202 -2.39 -8.30 -2.95
C ALA A 202 -1.46 -9.44 -3.38
N LYS A 203 -1.64 -9.97 -4.59
CA LYS A 203 -0.77 -11.05 -5.12
C LYS A 203 0.70 -10.63 -5.12
N GLN A 204 1.00 -9.44 -5.63
CA GLN A 204 2.38 -8.93 -5.68
C GLN A 204 2.94 -8.67 -4.28
N ALA A 205 2.11 -8.15 -3.36
CA ALA A 205 2.52 -7.89 -1.98
C ALA A 205 2.84 -9.18 -1.19
N LEU A 206 2.23 -10.30 -1.55
CA LEU A 206 2.46 -11.60 -0.91
C LEU A 206 3.67 -12.35 -1.49
N GLU A 207 4.22 -11.97 -2.63
CA GLU A 207 5.34 -12.66 -3.27
C GLU A 207 6.57 -12.78 -2.36
N ALA A 208 6.91 -11.72 -1.62
CA ALA A 208 8.01 -11.72 -0.65
C ALA A 208 7.79 -12.71 0.52
N ASN A 209 6.57 -13.17 0.70
CA ASN A 209 6.14 -14.04 1.81
C ASN A 209 5.68 -15.43 1.34
N ALA A 210 5.88 -15.77 0.07
CA ALA A 210 5.41 -17.03 -0.52
C ALA A 210 5.90 -18.27 0.26
N HIS A 211 7.14 -18.25 0.74
CA HIS A 211 7.74 -19.34 1.53
C HIS A 211 7.03 -19.54 2.88
N ILE A 212 6.59 -18.47 3.53
CA ILE A 212 5.82 -18.53 4.77
C ILE A 212 4.41 -19.06 4.49
N LEU A 213 3.75 -18.55 3.46
CA LEU A 213 2.34 -18.85 3.17
C LEU A 213 2.12 -20.28 2.67
N SER A 214 3.12 -20.91 2.06
CA SER A 214 3.08 -22.29 1.60
C SER A 214 3.39 -23.36 2.68
N GLY A 215 3.89 -22.94 3.85
CA GLY A 215 4.20 -23.85 4.97
C GLY A 215 2.99 -24.19 5.84
N PRO A 216 3.08 -25.19 6.76
CA PRO A 216 2.02 -25.54 7.69
C PRO A 216 1.62 -24.35 8.57
N ILE A 217 0.32 -24.20 8.84
CA ILE A 217 -0.21 -23.15 9.72
C ILE A 217 0.26 -23.44 11.15
N VAL A 218 1.11 -22.60 11.72
CA VAL A 218 1.49 -22.64 13.13
C VAL A 218 0.33 -22.01 13.91
N ASN A 219 -0.46 -22.84 14.59
CA ASN A 219 -1.59 -22.35 15.40
C ASN A 219 -1.06 -21.70 16.68
N PRO A 220 -1.13 -20.36 16.86
CA PRO A 220 -0.56 -19.68 18.03
C PRO A 220 -1.30 -20.00 19.35
N ALA A 221 -2.44 -20.69 19.29
CA ALA A 221 -3.23 -21.09 20.47
C ALA A 221 -2.72 -22.37 21.17
N ALA A 222 -1.79 -23.11 20.55
CA ALA A 222 -1.37 -24.41 21.08
C ALA A 222 -0.24 -24.32 22.15
N GLU A 223 0.43 -23.18 22.30
CA GLU A 223 1.56 -23.05 23.25
C GLU A 223 1.18 -22.56 24.67
N SER A 224 -0.10 -22.31 24.97
CA SER A 224 -0.51 -21.80 26.29
C SER A 224 -0.98 -22.88 27.28
N SER A 225 -0.92 -24.18 26.94
CA SER A 225 -1.49 -25.26 27.76
C SER A 225 -0.48 -26.15 28.51
N THR A 226 0.81 -25.80 28.54
CA THR A 226 1.78 -26.53 29.37
C THR A 226 2.31 -25.66 30.50
N ARG A 227 1.47 -25.38 31.50
CA ARG A 227 1.97 -25.13 32.86
C ARG A 227 2.08 -26.50 33.54
N PRO A 228 3.26 -26.88 34.07
CA PRO A 228 3.33 -28.04 34.94
C PRO A 228 2.64 -27.70 36.27
N ASP A 229 1.72 -28.54 36.64
CA ASP A 229 1.08 -28.54 37.96
C ASP A 229 2.15 -28.61 39.05
N ALA A 230 2.25 -27.55 39.85
CA ALA A 230 2.98 -27.55 41.09
C ALA A 230 2.05 -28.02 42.23
N ALA A 231 1.89 -29.32 42.35
CA ALA A 231 1.26 -29.95 43.50
C ALA A 231 2.02 -31.26 43.78
N ASP A 232 2.96 -31.23 44.70
CA ASP A 232 3.02 -32.16 45.85
C ASP A 232 4.34 -31.96 46.58
N ARG A 233 4.30 -31.26 47.69
CA ARG A 233 5.26 -31.40 48.80
C ARG A 233 4.49 -31.28 50.11
N ARG A 234 3.94 -32.43 50.55
CA ARG A 234 3.71 -32.72 51.96
C ARG A 234 4.16 -34.15 52.21
N ALA A 235 5.26 -34.28 52.87
CA ALA A 235 5.58 -35.29 53.88
C ALA A 235 6.91 -34.88 54.51
#